data_8703187c5526a6832c8c663736430585
#
_entry.id   8703187c5526a6832c8c663736430585
#
_cell.length_a   1.000
_cell.length_b   1.000
_cell.length_c   1.000
_cell.angle_alpha   90.00
_cell.angle_beta   90.00
_cell.angle_gamma   90.00
#
_symmetry.space_group_name_H-M   'P 1'
#
loop_
_entity.id
_entity.type
_entity.pdbx_description
1 polymer ?
#
loop_
_entity_poly.entity_id
_entity_poly.type
_entity_poly.pdbx_seq_one_letter_code
_entity_poly.pdbx_strand_id
1 'polypeptide(L)'
;MAKQITRIVLTGGPAAGKTTLISRILKEFKQDEGWKVITIPETATELISGFGIKPFGGCVSMLDFQDFVVSDQLHKEQLALKAAQMVPEEHVIVLYDRALFDDKAYISDEEFRQVLARFGLTEQQALSHYDTVLHLVSCAKGAEFAYNFGNEARYEPLELAREKDDLTLRAWRAHPNLHVIDNSVDFEDKIARGLRAVYEALGRPTQQEVWHKYLIALPTLQTLEQTYHAASIDMMQTYLTRANPNIVRRVRQQKNGGDYLYFYTEKRTTGSGQWETEKPISEKEYIRYLMEGDTSLHTVHKTKYRFVYNGCRFEIEDRKSVV
;
A
#
# COMPACT_ATOMS: atom_id res chain seq x y z
N MET A 1 10.68 -13.40 -26.60
CA MET A 1 10.39 -13.84 -25.20
C MET A 1 8.90 -13.72 -24.94
N ALA A 2 8.33 -14.39 -23.94
CA ALA A 2 6.92 -14.19 -23.60
C ALA A 2 6.74 -12.80 -23.01
N LYS A 3 5.72 -12.06 -23.47
CA LYS A 3 5.40 -10.72 -22.95
C LYS A 3 5.09 -10.76 -21.46
N GLN A 4 5.72 -9.87 -20.69
CA GLN A 4 5.47 -9.74 -19.26
C GLN A 4 4.50 -8.60 -19.00
N ILE A 5 3.34 -8.90 -18.44
CA ILE A 5 2.34 -7.91 -18.05
C ILE A 5 2.25 -7.91 -16.53
N THR A 6 2.47 -6.76 -15.90
CA THR A 6 2.38 -6.59 -14.45
C THR A 6 1.25 -5.61 -14.10
N ARG A 7 0.32 -6.04 -13.25
CA ARG A 7 -0.90 -5.31 -12.88
C ARG A 7 -0.72 -4.70 -11.49
N ILE A 8 -0.60 -3.38 -11.45
CA ILE A 8 -0.29 -2.63 -10.23
C ILE A 8 -1.45 -1.69 -9.87
N VAL A 9 -2.01 -1.85 -8.70
CA VAL A 9 -3.07 -0.98 -8.15
C VAL A 9 -2.46 0.09 -7.28
N LEU A 10 -2.85 1.34 -7.51
CA LEU A 10 -2.63 2.45 -6.60
C LEU A 10 -3.94 2.79 -5.89
N THR A 11 -3.97 2.60 -4.59
CA THR A 11 -5.14 2.84 -3.75
C THR A 11 -4.79 3.72 -2.55
N GLY A 12 -5.76 4.06 -1.75
CA GLY A 12 -5.60 4.88 -0.54
C GLY A 12 -6.63 5.99 -0.45
N GLY A 13 -6.67 6.64 0.70
CA GLY A 13 -7.64 7.69 1.00
C GLY A 13 -7.52 8.95 0.15
N PRO A 14 -8.36 9.96 0.42
CA PRO A 14 -8.26 11.27 -0.20
C PRO A 14 -6.90 11.92 0.09
N ALA A 15 -6.38 12.70 -0.86
CA ALA A 15 -5.11 13.42 -0.74
C ALA A 15 -3.90 12.53 -0.36
N ALA A 16 -3.90 11.26 -0.76
CA ALA A 16 -2.82 10.31 -0.47
C ALA A 16 -1.58 10.48 -1.36
N GLY A 17 -1.69 11.18 -2.49
CA GLY A 17 -0.61 11.36 -3.47
C GLY A 17 -0.64 10.37 -4.64
N LYS A 18 -1.74 9.63 -4.84
CA LYS A 18 -1.91 8.66 -5.95
C LYS A 18 -1.60 9.28 -7.32
N THR A 19 -2.26 10.37 -7.67
CA THR A 19 -2.08 11.07 -8.97
C THR A 19 -0.62 11.50 -9.19
N THR A 20 0.06 11.95 -8.13
CA THR A 20 1.49 12.31 -8.21
C THR A 20 2.35 11.08 -8.50
N LEU A 21 2.08 9.96 -7.81
CA LEU A 21 2.82 8.72 -8.05
C LEU A 21 2.56 8.17 -9.46
N ILE A 22 1.30 8.19 -9.94
CA ILE A 22 0.95 7.83 -11.32
C ILE A 22 1.78 8.66 -12.31
N SER A 23 1.78 9.98 -12.15
CA SER A 23 2.54 10.89 -13.02
C SER A 23 4.03 10.60 -12.97
N ARG A 24 4.58 10.24 -11.80
CA ARG A 24 5.99 9.88 -11.66
C ARG A 24 6.31 8.56 -12.37
N ILE A 25 5.47 7.54 -12.20
CA ILE A 25 5.62 6.25 -12.90
C ILE A 25 5.58 6.45 -14.42
N LEU A 26 4.59 7.19 -14.92
CA LEU A 26 4.47 7.47 -16.36
C LEU A 26 5.70 8.19 -16.91
N LYS A 27 6.25 9.16 -16.18
CA LYS A 27 7.45 9.89 -16.57
C LYS A 27 8.69 8.99 -16.60
N GLU A 28 8.83 8.16 -15.58
CA GLU A 28 9.97 7.23 -15.41
C GLU A 28 10.03 6.22 -16.56
N PHE A 29 8.92 5.52 -16.80
CA PHE A 29 8.85 4.46 -17.81
C PHE A 29 8.65 4.97 -19.26
N LYS A 30 8.33 6.24 -19.47
CA LYS A 30 8.27 6.84 -20.82
C LYS A 30 9.64 6.86 -21.52
N GLN A 31 10.72 6.94 -20.75
CA GLN A 31 12.09 7.03 -21.24
C GLN A 31 12.80 5.68 -21.29
N ASP A 32 12.13 4.62 -20.84
CA ASP A 32 12.71 3.28 -20.71
C ASP A 32 12.26 2.43 -21.92
N GLU A 33 13.18 2.20 -22.87
CA GLU A 33 12.91 1.40 -24.05
C GLU A 33 12.48 -0.02 -23.68
N GLY A 34 11.45 -0.54 -24.33
CA GLY A 34 10.89 -1.87 -24.08
C GLY A 34 9.81 -1.91 -22.99
N TRP A 35 9.48 -0.77 -22.38
CA TRP A 35 8.41 -0.65 -21.37
C TRP A 35 7.23 0.16 -21.90
N LYS A 36 6.03 -0.33 -21.59
CA LYS A 36 4.77 0.38 -21.82
C LYS A 36 3.97 0.46 -20.52
N VAL A 37 3.43 1.65 -20.22
CA VAL A 37 2.44 1.82 -19.15
C VAL A 37 1.07 2.07 -19.79
N ILE A 38 0.08 1.29 -19.39
CA ILE A 38 -1.33 1.46 -19.72
C ILE A 38 -2.02 1.81 -18.40
N THR A 39 -2.73 2.93 -18.35
CA THR A 39 -3.42 3.39 -17.15
C THR A 39 -4.92 3.14 -17.25
N ILE A 40 -5.51 2.68 -16.15
CA ILE A 40 -6.96 2.61 -15.96
C ILE A 40 -7.32 3.71 -14.96
N PRO A 41 -8.08 4.74 -15.35
CA PRO A 41 -8.46 5.84 -14.49
C PRO A 41 -9.51 5.40 -13.46
N GLU A 42 -9.70 6.23 -12.41
CA GLU A 42 -10.68 5.99 -11.34
C GLU A 42 -12.11 5.93 -11.89
N THR A 43 -12.69 4.74 -11.91
CA THR A 43 -13.99 4.46 -12.55
C THR A 43 -15.12 5.22 -11.88
N ALA A 44 -15.16 5.32 -10.55
CA ALA A 44 -16.20 6.05 -9.84
C ALA A 44 -16.22 7.54 -10.23
N THR A 45 -15.05 8.18 -10.36
CA THR A 45 -14.94 9.57 -10.81
C THR A 45 -15.48 9.76 -12.24
N GLU A 46 -15.23 8.83 -13.15
CA GLU A 46 -15.75 8.92 -14.52
C GLU A 46 -17.26 8.76 -14.56
N LEU A 47 -17.84 7.83 -13.81
CA LEU A 47 -19.29 7.66 -13.70
C LEU A 47 -19.97 8.91 -13.13
N ILE A 48 -19.40 9.50 -12.08
CA ILE A 48 -19.95 10.69 -11.42
C ILE A 48 -19.81 11.94 -12.31
N SER A 49 -18.60 12.18 -12.81
CA SER A 49 -18.27 13.43 -13.51
C SER A 49 -18.54 13.38 -15.00
N GLY A 50 -18.31 12.23 -15.64
CA GLY A 50 -18.50 12.03 -17.07
C GLY A 50 -19.94 11.68 -17.43
N PHE A 51 -20.53 10.71 -16.75
CA PHE A 51 -21.89 10.23 -17.05
C PHE A 51 -22.98 10.92 -16.21
N GLY A 52 -22.62 11.62 -15.14
CA GLY A 52 -23.59 12.25 -14.24
C GLY A 52 -24.31 11.26 -13.32
N ILE A 53 -23.85 10.02 -13.22
CA ILE A 53 -24.42 8.98 -12.35
C ILE A 53 -23.90 9.19 -10.94
N LYS A 54 -24.79 9.62 -10.02
CA LYS A 54 -24.42 9.98 -8.64
C LYS A 54 -25.12 9.06 -7.63
N PRO A 55 -24.38 8.42 -6.71
CA PRO A 55 -24.95 7.63 -5.63
C PRO A 55 -25.59 8.50 -4.54
N PHE A 56 -25.13 9.75 -4.41
CA PHE A 56 -25.65 10.71 -3.45
C PHE A 56 -26.56 11.73 -4.16
N GLY A 57 -27.73 11.98 -3.61
CA GLY A 57 -28.68 12.96 -4.17
C GLY A 57 -29.70 12.40 -5.15
N GLY A 58 -29.88 11.06 -5.19
CA GLY A 58 -31.14 10.47 -5.64
C GLY A 58 -31.20 9.91 -7.05
N CYS A 59 -30.06 9.70 -7.74
CA CYS A 59 -30.19 9.06 -9.06
C CYS A 59 -30.12 7.51 -8.99
N VAL A 60 -29.25 6.96 -8.14
CA VAL A 60 -29.14 5.51 -7.92
C VAL A 60 -28.80 5.21 -6.46
N SER A 61 -29.10 3.99 -5.99
CA SER A 61 -28.64 3.53 -4.68
C SER A 61 -27.11 3.34 -4.66
N MET A 62 -26.51 3.33 -3.46
CA MET A 62 -25.06 3.05 -3.34
C MET A 62 -24.72 1.66 -3.90
N LEU A 63 -25.54 0.67 -3.63
CA LEU A 63 -25.33 -0.70 -4.13
C LEU A 63 -25.39 -0.76 -5.67
N ASP A 64 -26.39 -0.11 -6.29
CA ASP A 64 -26.48 -0.07 -7.75
C ASP A 64 -25.32 0.72 -8.36
N PHE A 65 -24.87 1.78 -7.68
CA PHE A 65 -23.69 2.53 -8.13
C PHE A 65 -22.43 1.65 -8.12
N GLN A 66 -22.22 0.86 -7.07
CA GLN A 66 -21.08 -0.07 -7.02
C GLN A 66 -21.20 -1.18 -8.08
N ASP A 67 -22.38 -1.61 -8.44
CA ASP A 67 -22.60 -2.56 -9.55
C ASP A 67 -22.13 -1.94 -10.89
N PHE A 68 -22.44 -0.67 -11.14
CA PHE A 68 -21.93 0.05 -12.32
C PHE A 68 -20.42 0.23 -12.29
N VAL A 69 -19.84 0.59 -11.12
CA VAL A 69 -18.40 0.74 -10.97
C VAL A 69 -17.67 -0.58 -11.28
N VAL A 70 -18.13 -1.69 -10.70
CA VAL A 70 -17.54 -3.02 -10.92
C VAL A 70 -17.67 -3.44 -12.38
N SER A 71 -18.84 -3.22 -13.00
CA SER A 71 -19.09 -3.55 -14.41
C SER A 71 -18.13 -2.83 -15.35
N ASP A 72 -18.01 -1.51 -15.20
CA ASP A 72 -17.16 -0.67 -16.03
C ASP A 72 -15.66 -0.93 -15.75
N GLN A 73 -15.30 -1.13 -14.50
CA GLN A 73 -13.94 -1.51 -14.10
C GLN A 73 -13.49 -2.81 -14.77
N LEU A 74 -14.31 -3.87 -14.73
CA LEU A 74 -14.01 -5.14 -15.36
C LEU A 74 -13.88 -5.01 -16.89
N HIS A 75 -14.73 -4.19 -17.51
CA HIS A 75 -14.64 -3.91 -18.93
C HIS A 75 -13.31 -3.20 -19.29
N LYS A 76 -12.93 -2.18 -18.55
CA LYS A 76 -11.65 -1.47 -18.74
C LYS A 76 -10.44 -2.38 -18.53
N GLU A 77 -10.51 -3.27 -17.53
CA GLU A 77 -9.45 -4.27 -17.30
C GLU A 77 -9.26 -5.19 -18.50
N GLN A 78 -10.36 -5.68 -19.08
CA GLN A 78 -10.31 -6.51 -20.28
C GLN A 78 -9.70 -5.76 -21.47
N LEU A 79 -10.10 -4.50 -21.70
CA LEU A 79 -9.56 -3.66 -22.77
C LEU A 79 -8.06 -3.39 -22.55
N ALA A 80 -7.66 -3.05 -21.33
CA ALA A 80 -6.26 -2.77 -21.01
C ALA A 80 -5.37 -4.01 -21.20
N LEU A 81 -5.83 -5.19 -20.76
CA LEU A 81 -5.09 -6.45 -20.95
C LEU A 81 -5.00 -6.84 -22.42
N LYS A 82 -6.07 -6.65 -23.20
CA LYS A 82 -6.04 -6.85 -24.65
C LYS A 82 -5.04 -5.90 -25.32
N ALA A 83 -5.08 -4.62 -24.98
CA ALA A 83 -4.12 -3.64 -25.47
C ALA A 83 -2.67 -3.99 -25.07
N ALA A 84 -2.46 -4.42 -23.82
CA ALA A 84 -1.16 -4.85 -23.32
C ALA A 84 -0.56 -6.01 -24.13
N GLN A 85 -1.38 -6.91 -24.62
CA GLN A 85 -0.94 -8.01 -25.49
C GLN A 85 -0.57 -7.56 -26.92
N MET A 86 -1.18 -6.46 -27.41
CA MET A 86 -1.04 -5.98 -28.78
C MET A 86 0.13 -5.01 -28.98
N VAL A 87 0.53 -4.24 -27.95
CA VAL A 87 1.65 -3.30 -28.05
C VAL A 87 2.97 -4.03 -28.32
N PRO A 88 3.95 -3.39 -29.00
CA PRO A 88 5.21 -4.06 -29.36
C PRO A 88 6.14 -4.32 -28.18
N GLU A 89 6.04 -3.55 -27.09
CA GLU A 89 6.93 -3.64 -25.94
C GLU A 89 6.81 -4.99 -25.23
N GLU A 90 7.94 -5.53 -24.80
CA GLU A 90 8.00 -6.82 -24.10
C GLU A 90 7.50 -6.75 -22.66
N HIS A 91 7.64 -5.58 -22.02
CA HIS A 91 7.22 -5.34 -20.64
C HIS A 91 6.09 -4.32 -20.60
N VAL A 92 4.97 -4.69 -19.99
CA VAL A 92 3.80 -3.80 -19.86
C VAL A 92 3.38 -3.70 -18.40
N ILE A 93 3.22 -2.47 -17.94
CA ILE A 93 2.61 -2.17 -16.65
C ILE A 93 1.15 -1.76 -16.95
N VAL A 94 0.19 -2.48 -16.36
CA VAL A 94 -1.20 -2.02 -16.29
C VAL A 94 -1.36 -1.39 -14.91
N LEU A 95 -1.51 -0.06 -14.90
CA LEU A 95 -1.55 0.76 -13.70
C LEU A 95 -2.98 1.21 -13.43
N TYR A 96 -3.51 0.85 -12.28
CA TYR A 96 -4.88 1.14 -11.88
C TYR A 96 -4.90 2.32 -10.89
N ASP A 97 -5.68 3.36 -11.19
CA ASP A 97 -6.06 4.37 -10.19
C ASP A 97 -7.33 3.90 -9.50
N ARG A 98 -7.19 3.19 -8.39
CA ARG A 98 -8.16 2.35 -7.70
C ARG A 98 -8.54 1.11 -8.53
N ALA A 99 -9.16 0.14 -7.84
CA ALA A 99 -9.63 -1.09 -8.46
C ALA A 99 -10.74 -1.73 -7.59
N LEU A 100 -11.24 -2.91 -7.97
CA LEU A 100 -12.46 -3.54 -7.45
C LEU A 100 -12.61 -3.48 -5.92
N PHE A 101 -11.54 -3.67 -5.16
CA PHE A 101 -11.61 -3.71 -3.69
C PHE A 101 -11.74 -2.32 -3.05
N ASP A 102 -11.50 -1.22 -3.78
CA ASP A 102 -11.81 0.11 -3.28
C ASP A 102 -13.31 0.29 -3.04
N ASP A 103 -14.15 -0.39 -3.84
CA ASP A 103 -15.62 -0.35 -3.74
C ASP A 103 -16.12 -0.96 -2.42
N LYS A 104 -15.40 -1.95 -1.89
CA LYS A 104 -15.68 -2.58 -0.60
C LYS A 104 -15.62 -1.60 0.59
N ALA A 105 -14.99 -0.44 0.42
CA ALA A 105 -14.95 0.63 1.43
C ALA A 105 -16.28 1.42 1.52
N TYR A 106 -17.23 1.21 0.61
CA TYR A 106 -18.47 1.98 0.49
C TYR A 106 -19.73 1.16 0.72
N ILE A 107 -19.63 -0.16 0.71
CA ILE A 107 -20.74 -1.10 0.94
C ILE A 107 -20.30 -2.18 1.93
N SER A 108 -21.24 -2.94 2.45
CA SER A 108 -20.94 -4.05 3.37
C SER A 108 -20.20 -5.20 2.66
N ASP A 109 -19.51 -6.04 3.41
CA ASP A 109 -18.84 -7.24 2.89
C ASP A 109 -19.79 -8.17 2.16
N GLU A 110 -21.03 -8.27 2.63
CA GLU A 110 -22.07 -9.11 1.99
C GLU A 110 -22.52 -8.52 0.66
N GLU A 111 -22.82 -7.22 0.62
CA GLU A 111 -23.19 -6.52 -0.61
C GLU A 111 -22.06 -6.59 -1.65
N PHE A 112 -20.80 -6.43 -1.23
CA PHE A 112 -19.67 -6.55 -2.13
C PHE A 112 -19.57 -7.94 -2.75
N ARG A 113 -19.77 -9.00 -1.95
CA ARG A 113 -19.82 -10.38 -2.47
C ARG A 113 -20.97 -10.59 -3.44
N GLN A 114 -22.15 -10.02 -3.17
CA GLN A 114 -23.31 -10.09 -4.06
C GLN A 114 -23.01 -9.38 -5.40
N VAL A 115 -22.38 -8.21 -5.38
CA VAL A 115 -21.96 -7.49 -6.60
C VAL A 115 -20.99 -8.34 -7.39
N LEU A 116 -19.92 -8.85 -6.78
CA LEU A 116 -18.95 -9.72 -7.47
C LEU A 116 -19.59 -10.97 -8.07
N ALA A 117 -20.53 -11.60 -7.35
CA ALA A 117 -21.22 -12.80 -7.80
C ALA A 117 -22.05 -12.57 -9.08
N ARG A 118 -22.59 -11.37 -9.31
CA ARG A 118 -23.28 -11.00 -10.56
C ARG A 118 -22.37 -11.09 -11.79
N PHE A 119 -21.07 -10.91 -11.58
CA PHE A 119 -20.02 -11.03 -12.61
C PHE A 119 -19.30 -12.38 -12.57
N GLY A 120 -19.81 -13.36 -11.80
CA GLY A 120 -19.24 -14.70 -11.68
C GLY A 120 -17.91 -14.74 -10.92
N LEU A 121 -17.62 -13.75 -10.08
CA LEU A 121 -16.37 -13.63 -9.34
C LEU A 121 -16.57 -13.91 -7.84
N THR A 122 -15.61 -14.60 -7.25
CA THR A 122 -15.38 -14.62 -5.81
C THR A 122 -14.36 -13.54 -5.41
N GLU A 123 -14.31 -13.14 -4.14
CA GLU A 123 -13.29 -12.20 -3.65
C GLU A 123 -11.88 -12.69 -3.95
N GLN A 124 -11.62 -13.99 -3.82
CA GLN A 124 -10.29 -14.55 -4.11
C GLN A 124 -9.92 -14.46 -5.59
N GLN A 125 -10.87 -14.70 -6.49
CA GLN A 125 -10.65 -14.52 -7.93
C GLN A 125 -10.41 -13.05 -8.26
N ALA A 126 -11.21 -12.14 -7.72
CA ALA A 126 -11.05 -10.71 -7.92
C ALA A 126 -9.69 -10.20 -7.40
N LEU A 127 -9.21 -10.67 -6.23
CA LEU A 127 -7.87 -10.35 -5.74
C LEU A 127 -6.76 -10.81 -6.70
N SER A 128 -6.94 -11.96 -7.36
CA SER A 128 -5.95 -12.50 -8.31
C SER A 128 -5.85 -11.71 -9.61
N HIS A 129 -6.73 -10.73 -9.86
CA HIS A 129 -6.61 -9.81 -10.99
C HIS A 129 -5.38 -8.90 -10.88
N TYR A 130 -4.80 -8.73 -9.69
CA TYR A 130 -3.75 -7.77 -9.42
C TYR A 130 -2.49 -8.47 -8.90
N ASP A 131 -1.32 -8.04 -9.38
CA ASP A 131 -0.04 -8.64 -8.98
C ASP A 131 0.52 -7.91 -7.75
N THR A 132 0.25 -6.61 -7.62
CA THR A 132 0.73 -5.76 -6.52
C THR A 132 -0.25 -4.63 -6.25
N VAL A 133 -0.43 -4.31 -4.98
CA VAL A 133 -1.27 -3.20 -4.52
C VAL A 133 -0.43 -2.25 -3.66
N LEU A 134 -0.42 -0.98 -4.01
CA LEU A 134 0.22 0.09 -3.25
C LEU A 134 -0.86 0.95 -2.60
N HIS A 135 -1.00 0.84 -1.29
CA HIS A 135 -1.86 1.71 -0.51
C HIS A 135 -1.07 2.92 -0.02
N LEU A 136 -1.36 4.09 -0.59
CA LEU A 136 -0.80 5.35 -0.12
C LEU A 136 -1.70 5.90 0.99
N VAL A 137 -1.15 6.03 2.18
CA VAL A 137 -1.88 6.55 3.33
C VAL A 137 -2.25 8.02 3.10
N SER A 138 -3.51 8.38 3.39
CA SER A 138 -3.99 9.77 3.27
C SER A 138 -3.13 10.74 4.09
N CYS A 139 -2.88 11.95 3.59
CA CYS A 139 -2.22 12.99 4.37
C CYS A 139 -3.03 13.42 5.60
N ALA A 140 -4.32 13.08 5.68
CA ALA A 140 -5.12 13.24 6.91
C ALA A 140 -4.58 12.45 8.11
N LYS A 141 -3.58 11.56 7.90
CA LYS A 141 -2.89 10.77 8.92
C LYS A 141 -1.40 11.08 8.90
N GLY A 142 -0.95 11.95 9.78
CA GLY A 142 0.46 12.28 9.98
C GLY A 142 1.06 13.30 9.02
N ALA A 143 0.23 13.94 8.18
CA ALA A 143 0.62 15.05 7.32
C ALA A 143 -0.55 16.03 7.12
N GLU A 144 -1.31 16.27 8.20
CA GLU A 144 -2.57 17.04 8.20
C GLU A 144 -2.41 18.45 7.63
N PHE A 145 -1.24 19.05 7.80
CA PHE A 145 -0.92 20.37 7.24
C PHE A 145 -1.03 20.40 5.70
N ALA A 146 -0.84 19.26 5.03
CA ALA A 146 -0.94 19.14 3.58
C ALA A 146 -2.39 18.90 3.09
N TYR A 147 -3.31 18.56 3.99
CA TYR A 147 -4.69 18.24 3.62
C TYR A 147 -5.48 19.46 3.12
N ASN A 148 -5.24 20.64 3.68
CA ASN A 148 -6.02 21.85 3.44
C ASN A 148 -5.50 22.75 2.31
N PHE A 149 -4.35 22.48 1.71
CA PHE A 149 -3.67 23.44 0.83
C PHE A 149 -3.80 23.16 -0.68
N GLY A 150 -4.53 22.16 -1.11
CA GLY A 150 -4.42 21.70 -2.50
C GLY A 150 -5.66 21.76 -3.38
N ASN A 151 -6.88 21.96 -2.86
CA ASN A 151 -8.05 21.91 -3.74
C ASN A 151 -9.31 22.47 -3.07
N GLU A 152 -9.83 23.58 -3.59
CA GLU A 152 -11.10 24.20 -3.16
C GLU A 152 -12.33 23.28 -3.35
N ALA A 153 -12.19 22.18 -4.08
CA ALA A 153 -13.23 21.18 -4.32
C ALA A 153 -13.32 20.08 -3.24
N ARG A 154 -12.47 20.10 -2.21
CA ARG A 154 -12.44 19.06 -1.17
C ARG A 154 -13.01 19.57 0.14
N TYR A 155 -14.28 19.29 0.36
CA TYR A 155 -15.02 19.62 1.60
C TYR A 155 -15.11 18.45 2.59
N GLU A 156 -14.34 17.36 2.41
CA GLU A 156 -14.42 16.23 3.33
C GLU A 156 -13.68 16.57 4.64
N PRO A 157 -14.33 16.41 5.81
CA PRO A 157 -13.67 16.54 7.10
C PRO A 157 -12.49 15.56 7.23
N LEU A 158 -11.46 15.94 7.99
CA LEU A 158 -10.28 15.10 8.24
C LEU A 158 -10.64 13.70 8.77
N GLU A 159 -11.61 13.64 9.67
CA GLU A 159 -12.08 12.39 10.27
C GLU A 159 -12.67 11.45 9.21
N LEU A 160 -13.46 11.97 8.30
CA LEU A 160 -14.04 11.18 7.21
C LEU A 160 -12.96 10.69 6.24
N ALA A 161 -11.95 11.52 5.96
CA ALA A 161 -10.81 11.11 5.13
C ALA A 161 -9.97 10.01 5.79
N ARG A 162 -9.79 10.07 7.13
CA ARG A 162 -9.13 9.01 7.91
C ARG A 162 -9.92 7.72 7.88
N GLU A 163 -11.21 7.79 8.10
CA GLU A 163 -12.11 6.63 8.06
C GLU A 163 -12.10 5.95 6.69
N LYS A 164 -12.23 6.73 5.61
CA LYS A 164 -12.16 6.20 4.24
C LYS A 164 -10.83 5.52 3.94
N ASP A 165 -9.73 6.11 4.41
CA ASP A 165 -8.40 5.52 4.26
C ASP A 165 -8.29 4.18 4.98
N ASP A 166 -8.83 4.07 6.21
CA ASP A 166 -8.85 2.83 6.99
C ASP A 166 -9.72 1.75 6.32
N LEU A 167 -10.91 2.12 5.85
CA LEU A 167 -11.81 1.21 5.14
C LEU A 167 -11.18 0.68 3.87
N THR A 168 -10.55 1.55 3.08
CA THR A 168 -9.84 1.17 1.84
C THR A 168 -8.67 0.23 2.16
N LEU A 169 -7.84 0.56 3.16
CA LEU A 169 -6.75 -0.32 3.59
C LEU A 169 -7.27 -1.69 4.06
N ARG A 170 -8.37 -1.69 4.82
CA ARG A 170 -9.01 -2.94 5.29
C ARG A 170 -9.49 -3.80 4.14
N ALA A 171 -10.08 -3.19 3.11
CA ALA A 171 -10.57 -3.89 1.92
C ALA A 171 -9.44 -4.66 1.19
N TRP A 172 -8.25 -4.07 1.09
CA TRP A 172 -7.10 -4.67 0.40
C TRP A 172 -6.22 -5.57 1.27
N ARG A 173 -6.49 -5.67 2.59
CA ARG A 173 -5.63 -6.38 3.55
C ARG A 173 -5.41 -7.86 3.20
N ALA A 174 -6.34 -8.49 2.49
CA ALA A 174 -6.22 -9.89 2.07
C ALA A 174 -5.29 -10.09 0.86
N HIS A 175 -4.87 -9.02 0.18
CA HIS A 175 -3.99 -9.14 -0.99
C HIS A 175 -2.56 -9.52 -0.56
N PRO A 176 -1.95 -10.57 -1.17
CA PRO A 176 -0.65 -11.10 -0.73
C PRO A 176 0.52 -10.12 -0.92
N ASN A 177 0.44 -9.22 -1.89
CA ASN A 177 1.47 -8.24 -2.22
C ASN A 177 0.95 -6.81 -2.00
N LEU A 178 0.46 -6.52 -0.78
CA LEU A 178 0.04 -5.18 -0.38
C LEU A 178 1.23 -4.42 0.24
N HIS A 179 1.57 -3.28 -0.34
CA HIS A 179 2.55 -2.34 0.19
C HIS A 179 1.84 -1.11 0.75
N VAL A 180 2.12 -0.78 2.00
CA VAL A 180 1.56 0.41 2.67
C VAL A 180 2.62 1.50 2.70
N ILE A 181 2.35 2.60 2.01
CA ILE A 181 3.23 3.77 1.89
C ILE A 181 2.71 4.87 2.80
N ASP A 182 3.30 4.97 3.97
CA ASP A 182 2.89 5.89 5.04
C ASP A 182 3.47 7.31 4.90
N ASN A 183 3.02 8.22 5.80
CA ASN A 183 3.48 9.60 5.87
C ASN A 183 4.61 9.81 6.89
N SER A 184 5.38 8.76 7.22
CA SER A 184 6.51 8.85 8.17
C SER A 184 7.75 9.55 7.60
N VAL A 185 7.65 10.07 6.39
CA VAL A 185 8.70 10.79 5.66
C VAL A 185 8.07 11.97 4.93
N ASP A 186 8.88 12.85 4.34
CA ASP A 186 8.36 13.91 3.49
C ASP A 186 7.65 13.34 2.23
N PHE A 187 6.98 14.24 1.51
CA PHE A 187 6.15 13.85 0.38
C PHE A 187 6.97 13.29 -0.78
N GLU A 188 8.14 13.86 -1.08
CA GLU A 188 9.00 13.38 -2.17
C GLU A 188 9.56 11.99 -1.84
N ASP A 189 9.99 11.76 -0.61
CA ASP A 189 10.43 10.46 -0.13
C ASP A 189 9.28 9.43 -0.12
N LYS A 190 8.07 9.85 0.22
CA LYS A 190 6.88 9.00 0.12
C LYS A 190 6.65 8.54 -1.34
N ILE A 191 6.73 9.46 -2.29
CA ILE A 191 6.59 9.14 -3.72
C ILE A 191 7.76 8.25 -4.18
N ALA A 192 9.00 8.50 -3.73
CA ALA A 192 10.14 7.64 -4.02
C ALA A 192 9.96 6.21 -3.47
N ARG A 193 9.38 6.06 -2.27
CA ARG A 193 9.04 4.74 -1.72
C ARG A 193 7.98 4.02 -2.57
N GLY A 194 6.96 4.75 -3.03
CA GLY A 194 5.96 4.20 -3.94
C GLY A 194 6.60 3.71 -5.25
N LEU A 195 7.48 4.51 -5.84
CA LEU A 195 8.20 4.13 -7.07
C LEU A 195 9.11 2.91 -6.84
N ARG A 196 9.78 2.83 -5.68
CA ARG A 196 10.58 1.66 -5.31
C ARG A 196 9.73 0.39 -5.24
N ALA A 197 8.56 0.45 -4.62
CA ALA A 197 7.65 -0.70 -4.56
C ALA A 197 7.20 -1.13 -5.97
N VAL A 198 7.06 -0.20 -6.91
CA VAL A 198 6.83 -0.52 -8.33
C VAL A 198 8.03 -1.28 -8.91
N TYR A 199 9.27 -0.82 -8.72
CA TYR A 199 10.45 -1.53 -9.20
C TYR A 199 10.58 -2.94 -8.60
N GLU A 200 10.27 -3.10 -7.31
CA GLU A 200 10.24 -4.39 -6.63
C GLU A 200 9.21 -5.34 -7.28
N ALA A 201 8.00 -4.84 -7.56
CA ALA A 201 6.96 -5.60 -8.25
C ALA A 201 7.38 -6.05 -9.66
N LEU A 202 8.23 -5.27 -10.31
CA LEU A 202 8.77 -5.58 -11.65
C LEU A 202 10.02 -6.47 -11.61
N GLY A 203 10.49 -6.85 -10.41
CA GLY A 203 11.73 -7.61 -10.24
C GLY A 203 12.99 -6.82 -10.60
N ARG A 204 12.92 -5.48 -10.65
CA ARG A 204 14.05 -4.62 -10.95
C ARG A 204 14.86 -4.30 -9.70
N PRO A 205 16.19 -4.27 -9.78
CA PRO A 205 17.01 -3.89 -8.64
C PRO A 205 16.75 -2.44 -8.26
N THR A 206 16.43 -2.21 -6.99
CA THR A 206 16.35 -0.86 -6.42
C THR A 206 17.73 -0.38 -6.00
N GLN A 207 17.97 0.94 -6.00
CA GLN A 207 19.22 1.49 -5.49
C GLN A 207 19.41 1.08 -4.02
N GLN A 208 20.64 0.68 -3.64
CA GLN A 208 20.96 0.35 -2.27
C GLN A 208 20.78 1.58 -1.37
N GLU A 209 19.94 1.46 -0.36
CA GLU A 209 19.90 2.46 0.71
C GLU A 209 21.10 2.27 1.63
N VAL A 210 21.85 3.33 1.86
CA VAL A 210 22.95 3.34 2.83
C VAL A 210 22.41 3.83 4.17
N TRP A 211 22.46 2.97 5.17
CA TRP A 211 22.02 3.28 6.53
C TRP A 211 23.21 3.39 7.48
N HIS A 212 23.29 4.51 8.19
CA HIS A 212 24.21 4.67 9.31
C HIS A 212 23.45 4.44 10.63
N LYS A 213 23.98 3.60 11.52
CA LYS A 213 23.35 3.30 12.81
C LYS A 213 24.19 3.91 13.94
N TYR A 214 23.49 4.60 14.82
CA TYR A 214 24.09 5.23 15.99
C TYR A 214 23.34 4.82 17.24
N LEU A 215 24.07 4.70 18.36
CA LEU A 215 23.45 4.60 19.69
C LEU A 215 23.31 6.02 20.23
N ILE A 216 22.09 6.40 20.59
CA ILE A 216 21.77 7.74 21.07
C ILE A 216 20.97 7.67 22.37
N ALA A 217 21.01 8.72 23.18
CA ALA A 217 20.02 8.92 24.24
C ALA A 217 18.67 9.24 23.58
N LEU A 218 17.60 8.57 24.02
CA LEU A 218 16.25 8.81 23.48
C LEU A 218 15.83 10.25 23.78
N PRO A 219 15.50 11.08 22.78
CA PRO A 219 14.89 12.37 23.00
C PRO A 219 13.54 12.26 23.71
N THR A 220 13.10 13.33 24.38
CA THR A 220 11.76 13.32 24.99
C THR A 220 10.66 13.17 23.95
N LEU A 221 9.54 12.54 24.30
CA LEU A 221 8.37 12.41 23.41
C LEU A 221 7.92 13.79 22.90
N GLN A 222 7.92 14.79 23.77
CA GLN A 222 7.58 16.17 23.39
C GLN A 222 8.51 16.70 22.29
N THR A 223 9.80 16.46 22.36
CA THR A 223 10.77 16.86 21.33
C THR A 223 10.50 16.13 20.02
N LEU A 224 10.27 14.82 20.07
CA LEU A 224 10.00 14.01 18.89
C LEU A 224 8.70 14.44 18.17
N GLU A 225 7.64 14.69 18.92
CA GLU A 225 6.34 15.04 18.38
C GLU A 225 6.25 16.52 17.95
N GLN A 226 6.69 17.45 18.82
CA GLN A 226 6.49 18.88 18.58
C GLN A 226 7.59 19.53 17.75
N THR A 227 8.85 19.08 17.91
CA THR A 227 9.98 19.67 17.18
C THR A 227 10.23 18.96 15.86
N TYR A 228 10.20 17.63 15.86
CA TYR A 228 10.52 16.84 14.67
C TYR A 228 9.31 16.28 13.95
N HIS A 229 8.10 16.45 14.49
CA HIS A 229 6.85 15.89 13.94
C HIS A 229 6.98 14.39 13.62
N ALA A 230 7.65 13.66 14.52
CA ALA A 230 7.96 12.26 14.32
C ALA A 230 6.69 11.40 14.33
N ALA A 231 6.53 10.58 13.32
CA ALA A 231 5.51 9.52 13.31
C ALA A 231 5.94 8.38 14.23
N SER A 232 5.05 7.99 15.15
CA SER A 232 5.27 6.93 16.13
C SER A 232 4.57 5.64 15.68
N ILE A 233 5.29 4.51 15.64
CA ILE A 233 4.79 3.20 15.25
C ILE A 233 5.14 2.20 16.35
N ASP A 234 4.14 1.71 17.06
CA ASP A 234 4.30 0.62 18.02
C ASP A 234 4.37 -0.72 17.29
N MET A 235 5.37 -1.54 17.62
CA MET A 235 5.68 -2.76 16.90
C MET A 235 6.07 -3.90 17.86
N MET A 236 5.45 -5.05 17.64
CA MET A 236 5.90 -6.33 18.21
C MET A 236 6.48 -7.20 17.09
N GLN A 237 7.64 -7.81 17.32
CA GLN A 237 8.35 -8.62 16.36
C GLN A 237 8.81 -9.93 17.00
N THR A 238 8.40 -11.05 16.40
CA THR A 238 8.79 -12.40 16.82
C THR A 238 9.60 -13.06 15.71
N TYR A 239 10.78 -13.57 16.06
CA TYR A 239 11.59 -14.36 15.17
C TYR A 239 11.07 -15.79 15.10
N LEU A 240 11.12 -16.39 13.93
CA LEU A 240 10.68 -17.76 13.70
C LEU A 240 11.87 -18.72 13.68
N THR A 241 11.61 -19.97 14.03
CA THR A 241 12.63 -21.04 14.03
C THR A 241 13.33 -21.12 12.68
N ARG A 242 14.66 -21.21 12.68
CA ARG A 242 15.50 -21.22 11.50
C ARG A 242 15.72 -22.64 11.02
N ALA A 243 15.26 -22.96 9.81
CA ALA A 243 15.63 -24.17 9.11
C ALA A 243 16.99 -24.04 8.38
N ASN A 244 17.42 -22.81 8.06
CA ASN A 244 18.66 -22.48 7.38
C ASN A 244 19.31 -21.25 8.04
N PRO A 245 20.60 -21.30 8.44
CA PRO A 245 21.27 -20.19 9.11
C PRO A 245 21.36 -18.91 8.26
N ASN A 246 21.33 -19.04 6.94
CA ASN A 246 21.35 -17.90 6.01
C ASN A 246 19.97 -17.24 5.79
N ILE A 247 18.93 -17.80 6.41
CA ILE A 247 17.57 -17.28 6.28
C ILE A 247 17.07 -16.87 7.67
N VAL A 248 16.73 -15.62 7.82
CA VAL A 248 16.07 -15.09 9.02
C VAL A 248 14.61 -14.80 8.67
N ARG A 249 13.69 -15.46 9.39
CA ARG A 249 12.24 -15.24 9.24
C ARG A 249 11.72 -14.56 10.50
N ARG A 250 10.79 -13.66 10.33
CA ARG A 250 10.13 -12.98 11.44
C ARG A 250 8.71 -12.59 11.07
N VAL A 251 7.85 -12.49 12.05
CA VAL A 251 6.54 -11.86 11.92
C VAL A 251 6.48 -10.60 12.75
N ARG A 252 5.71 -9.63 12.29
CA ARG A 252 5.54 -8.34 12.95
C ARG A 252 4.06 -8.00 13.04
N GLN A 253 3.70 -7.45 14.18
CA GLN A 253 2.45 -6.74 14.39
C GLN A 253 2.79 -5.29 14.62
N GLN A 254 2.15 -4.39 13.92
CA GLN A 254 2.32 -2.95 14.13
C GLN A 254 0.96 -2.28 14.22
N LYS A 255 0.85 -1.31 15.13
CA LYS A 255 -0.34 -0.49 15.26
C LYS A 255 -0.24 0.68 14.29
N ASN A 256 -1.26 0.81 13.42
CA ASN A 256 -1.35 1.91 12.48
C ASN A 256 -2.78 2.51 12.59
N GLY A 257 -2.88 3.68 13.21
CA GLY A 257 -4.18 4.26 13.54
C GLY A 257 -4.95 3.43 14.58
N GLY A 258 -6.16 2.99 14.24
CA GLY A 258 -7.00 2.15 15.10
C GLY A 258 -6.74 0.65 14.99
N ASP A 259 -6.15 0.20 13.88
CA ASP A 259 -6.03 -1.20 13.52
C ASP A 259 -4.60 -1.73 13.60
N TYR A 260 -4.47 -3.06 13.71
CA TYR A 260 -3.21 -3.76 13.63
C TYR A 260 -2.95 -4.25 12.20
N LEU A 261 -1.72 -4.05 11.74
CA LEU A 261 -1.18 -4.62 10.51
C LEU A 261 -0.18 -5.71 10.86
N TYR A 262 -0.23 -6.80 10.10
CA TYR A 262 0.62 -7.96 10.31
C TYR A 262 1.48 -8.20 9.09
N PHE A 263 2.77 -8.50 9.31
CA PHE A 263 3.74 -8.70 8.24
C PHE A 263 4.58 -9.95 8.51
N TYR A 264 4.87 -10.68 7.45
CA TYR A 264 5.90 -11.71 7.43
C TYR A 264 7.10 -11.17 6.68
N THR A 265 8.29 -11.32 7.26
CA THR A 265 9.55 -10.90 6.64
C THR A 265 10.49 -12.10 6.55
N GLU A 266 11.08 -12.29 5.39
CA GLU A 266 12.16 -13.23 5.16
C GLU A 266 13.40 -12.50 4.66
N LYS A 267 14.52 -12.71 5.33
CA LYS A 267 15.80 -12.09 5.01
C LYS A 267 16.79 -13.20 4.67
N ARG A 268 17.31 -13.19 3.44
CA ARG A 268 18.29 -14.16 2.93
C ARG A 268 19.64 -13.48 2.77
N THR A 269 20.70 -14.11 3.30
CA THR A 269 22.07 -13.67 3.10
C THR A 269 22.73 -14.62 2.10
N THR A 270 23.24 -14.06 1.00
CA THR A 270 24.01 -14.80 -0.02
C THR A 270 25.39 -14.17 -0.14
N GLY A 271 26.32 -14.85 -0.82
CA GLY A 271 27.66 -14.32 -1.07
C GLY A 271 27.68 -13.01 -1.88
N SER A 272 26.59 -12.70 -2.61
CA SER A 272 26.42 -11.50 -3.43
C SER A 272 25.63 -10.36 -2.74
N GLY A 273 25.08 -10.60 -1.54
CA GLY A 273 24.33 -9.57 -0.84
C GLY A 273 23.25 -10.11 0.09
N GLN A 274 22.43 -9.22 0.57
CA GLN A 274 21.33 -9.51 1.48
C GLN A 274 20.01 -9.10 0.83
N TRP A 275 19.07 -10.03 0.78
CA TRP A 275 17.73 -9.85 0.22
C TRP A 275 16.71 -9.90 1.33
N GLU A 276 15.81 -8.93 1.38
CA GLU A 276 14.72 -8.89 2.34
C GLU A 276 13.38 -8.84 1.58
N THR A 277 12.51 -9.79 1.84
CA THR A 277 11.15 -9.83 1.31
C THR A 277 10.18 -9.65 2.48
N GLU A 278 9.30 -8.69 2.39
CA GLU A 278 8.25 -8.44 3.35
C GLU A 278 6.89 -8.53 2.67
N LYS A 279 5.96 -9.26 3.27
CA LYS A 279 4.59 -9.36 2.80
C LYS A 279 3.60 -9.15 3.95
N PRO A 280 2.49 -8.46 3.70
CA PRO A 280 1.39 -8.41 4.65
C PRO A 280 0.76 -9.81 4.77
N ILE A 281 0.30 -10.11 5.96
CA ILE A 281 -0.39 -11.36 6.28
C ILE A 281 -1.65 -11.05 7.07
N SER A 282 -2.61 -11.97 7.05
CA SER A 282 -3.80 -11.87 7.88
C SER A 282 -3.48 -12.10 9.37
N GLU A 283 -4.33 -11.63 10.27
CA GLU A 283 -4.24 -11.91 11.71
C GLU A 283 -4.19 -13.42 11.98
N LYS A 284 -4.99 -14.21 11.27
CA LYS A 284 -5.01 -15.68 11.40
C LYS A 284 -3.67 -16.30 11.04
N GLU A 285 -3.02 -15.83 9.97
CA GLU A 285 -1.69 -16.29 9.58
C GLU A 285 -0.63 -15.83 10.59
N TYR A 286 -0.74 -14.60 11.10
CA TYR A 286 0.16 -14.09 12.13
C TYR A 286 0.12 -14.97 13.38
N ILE A 287 -1.08 -15.30 13.89
CA ILE A 287 -1.26 -16.19 15.04
C ILE A 287 -0.65 -17.57 14.76
N ARG A 288 -0.86 -18.13 13.56
CA ARG A 288 -0.26 -19.40 13.16
C ARG A 288 1.27 -19.33 13.19
N TYR A 289 1.87 -18.26 12.64
CA TYR A 289 3.32 -18.09 12.66
C TYR A 289 3.90 -17.89 14.06
N LEU A 290 3.15 -17.31 15.00
CA LEU A 290 3.60 -17.23 16.40
C LEU A 290 3.87 -18.61 17.00
N MET A 291 3.18 -19.66 16.56
CA MET A 291 3.43 -21.04 17.00
C MET A 291 4.77 -21.60 16.47
N GLU A 292 5.32 -20.99 15.41
CA GLU A 292 6.64 -21.31 14.86
C GLU A 292 7.77 -20.45 15.47
N GLY A 293 7.45 -19.68 16.50
CA GLY A 293 8.40 -18.79 17.18
C GLY A 293 9.66 -19.52 17.66
N ASP A 294 10.82 -18.90 17.50
CA ASP A 294 12.09 -19.40 18.02
C ASP A 294 12.12 -19.16 19.53
N THR A 295 11.96 -20.22 20.31
CA THR A 295 11.93 -20.17 21.78
C THR A 295 13.28 -19.77 22.41
N SER A 296 14.36 -19.78 21.66
CA SER A 296 15.67 -19.27 22.09
C SER A 296 15.79 -17.75 21.97
N LEU A 297 14.84 -17.11 21.28
CA LEU A 297 14.80 -15.67 21.04
C LEU A 297 13.54 -15.06 21.67
N HIS A 298 13.69 -13.86 22.19
CA HIS A 298 12.57 -13.14 22.77
C HIS A 298 11.82 -12.31 21.72
N THR A 299 10.51 -12.16 21.91
CA THR A 299 9.73 -11.19 21.16
C THR A 299 10.20 -9.76 21.49
N VAL A 300 10.50 -8.99 20.48
CA VAL A 300 10.95 -7.61 20.62
C VAL A 300 9.76 -6.67 20.55
N HIS A 301 9.49 -5.95 21.63
CA HIS A 301 8.56 -4.83 21.62
C HIS A 301 9.35 -3.52 21.47
N LYS A 302 9.03 -2.72 20.46
CA LYS A 302 9.70 -1.46 20.21
C LYS A 302 8.75 -0.41 19.65
N THR A 303 9.03 0.84 19.94
CA THR A 303 8.42 1.97 19.27
C THR A 303 9.44 2.55 18.29
N LYS A 304 9.02 2.76 17.03
CA LYS A 304 9.81 3.46 16.02
C LYS A 304 9.30 4.87 15.87
N TYR A 305 10.22 5.83 15.91
CA TYR A 305 9.94 7.24 15.61
C TYR A 305 10.62 7.58 14.31
N ARG A 306 9.85 8.01 13.31
CA ARG A 306 10.34 8.36 11.98
C ARG A 306 10.09 9.83 11.70
N PHE A 307 11.11 10.53 11.24
CA PHE A 307 11.03 11.93 10.87
C PHE A 307 12.09 12.31 9.84
N VAL A 308 11.90 13.46 9.21
CA VAL A 308 12.87 14.08 8.30
C VAL A 308 13.41 15.34 8.97
N TYR A 309 14.74 15.48 8.99
CA TYR A 309 15.41 16.67 9.48
C TYR A 309 16.58 17.04 8.57
N ASN A 310 16.64 18.29 8.14
CA ASN A 310 17.63 18.79 7.18
C ASN A 310 17.76 17.93 5.91
N GLY A 311 16.64 17.46 5.37
CA GLY A 311 16.60 16.61 4.16
C GLY A 311 17.08 15.17 4.36
N CYS A 312 17.48 14.79 5.58
CA CYS A 312 17.86 13.43 5.92
C CYS A 312 16.75 12.73 6.67
N ARG A 313 16.58 11.42 6.40
CA ARG A 313 15.63 10.57 7.08
C ARG A 313 16.25 9.97 8.33
N PHE A 314 15.51 10.06 9.43
CA PHE A 314 15.91 9.48 10.71
C PHE A 314 14.85 8.46 11.16
N GLU A 315 15.33 7.35 11.68
CA GLU A 315 14.51 6.36 12.36
C GLU A 315 15.13 6.09 13.74
N ILE A 316 14.42 6.39 14.82
CA ILE A 316 14.83 6.07 16.17
C ILE A 316 14.03 4.85 16.64
N GLU A 317 14.72 3.81 17.07
CA GLU A 317 14.10 2.63 17.68
C GLU A 317 14.26 2.68 19.21
N ASP A 318 13.15 2.85 19.91
CA ASP A 318 13.06 2.65 21.36
C ASP A 318 12.63 1.22 21.64
N ARG A 319 13.52 0.39 22.15
CA ARG A 319 13.24 -0.99 22.53
C ARG A 319 12.70 -1.03 23.94
N LYS A 320 11.40 -1.15 24.06
CA LYS A 320 10.74 -1.46 25.34
C LYS A 320 11.03 -2.92 25.64
N SER A 321 11.64 -3.21 26.78
CA SER A 321 11.98 -4.52 27.36
C SER A 321 11.65 -5.79 26.53
N VAL A 322 12.56 -6.71 26.58
CA VAL A 322 12.38 -8.11 26.14
C VAL A 322 11.45 -8.78 27.15
N VAL A 323 10.28 -9.22 26.76
CA VAL A 323 9.35 -10.02 27.59
C VAL A 323 9.67 -11.49 27.36
#